data_abd64a2bc64552f66f1b9456066de720
#
_entry.id   abd64a2bc64552f66f1b9456066de720
#
_cell.length_a   1.000
_cell.length_b   1.000
_cell.length_c   1.000
_cell.angle_alpha   90.00
_cell.angle_beta   90.00
_cell.angle_gamma   90.00
#
_symmetry.space_group_name_H-M   'P 1'
#
loop_
_entity.id
_entity.type
_entity.pdbx_description
1 polymer ?
#
loop_
_entity_poly.entity_id
_entity_poly.type
_entity_poly.pdbx_seq_one_letter_code
_entity_poly.pdbx_strand_id
1 'polypeptide(L)'
;MNNKQLISIDEFIAKLCRFEQNLITRDNVLELCSGVQIRDSSLDPYIFFDDKFYTRNLIYRDALFEVMTICWQPGQQTAVHTHNGQLCWMITQRGTLSVVDYKWLGCDHPEHQNVVGLDCLAGSDHIKLDRTSETAACVGGPVLTADKLQTIHQLFNCSETKERAVSVHIYSRPIDSCVAFDLEKQHCYRRQLDYFSQYGKPERKDTPAVPYANWEESPGMSVECKENSVAESDQ
;
A
#
# COMPACT_ATOMS: atom_id res chain seq x y z
N MET A 1 4.53 -10.50 -25.64
CA MET A 1 5.18 -10.11 -24.37
C MET A 1 5.66 -8.68 -24.55
N ASN A 2 5.03 -7.71 -23.86
CA ASN A 2 5.50 -6.32 -23.91
C ASN A 2 6.86 -6.26 -23.24
N ASN A 3 7.88 -5.88 -24.00
CA ASN A 3 9.26 -5.77 -23.51
C ASN A 3 9.33 -4.51 -22.62
N LYS A 4 9.16 -4.68 -21.29
CA LYS A 4 9.28 -3.57 -20.35
C LYS A 4 10.70 -3.02 -20.36
N GLN A 5 10.84 -1.68 -20.36
CA GLN A 5 12.15 -1.04 -20.29
C GLN A 5 12.76 -1.23 -18.89
N LEU A 6 13.94 -1.87 -18.80
CA LEU A 6 14.67 -1.99 -17.53
C LEU A 6 15.38 -0.66 -17.22
N ILE A 7 15.03 -0.03 -16.12
CA ILE A 7 15.58 1.29 -15.68
C ILE A 7 15.94 1.27 -14.19
N SER A 8 16.79 2.19 -13.75
CA SER A 8 17.05 2.41 -12.32
C SER A 8 15.89 3.15 -11.64
N ILE A 9 15.86 3.14 -10.30
CA ILE A 9 14.87 3.94 -9.55
C ILE A 9 15.03 5.44 -9.82
N ASP A 10 16.25 5.95 -9.99
CA ASP A 10 16.51 7.35 -10.29
C ASP A 10 15.99 7.74 -11.69
N GLU A 11 16.18 6.87 -12.70
CA GLU A 11 15.62 7.07 -14.03
C GLU A 11 14.09 7.04 -14.01
N PHE A 12 13.49 6.18 -13.16
CA PHE A 12 12.05 6.14 -12.97
C PHE A 12 11.53 7.44 -12.35
N ILE A 13 12.17 7.94 -11.29
CA ILE A 13 11.83 9.22 -10.66
C ILE A 13 11.97 10.37 -11.66
N ALA A 14 13.06 10.39 -12.43
CA ALA A 14 13.25 11.41 -13.47
C ALA A 14 12.14 11.41 -14.55
N LYS A 15 11.52 10.25 -14.82
CA LYS A 15 10.34 10.15 -15.69
C LYS A 15 9.08 10.67 -15.00
N LEU A 16 8.87 10.37 -13.71
CA LEU A 16 7.76 10.92 -12.91
C LEU A 16 7.82 12.44 -12.84
N CYS A 17 8.99 13.02 -12.61
CA CYS A 17 9.20 14.48 -12.52
C CYS A 17 8.91 15.23 -13.83
N ARG A 18 8.70 14.54 -14.95
CA ARG A 18 8.30 15.17 -16.22
C ARG A 18 6.80 15.39 -16.34
N PHE A 19 6.02 14.80 -15.46
CA PHE A 19 4.57 15.01 -15.48
C PHE A 19 4.23 16.43 -15.01
N GLU A 20 3.49 17.15 -15.84
CA GLU A 20 2.79 18.35 -15.40
C GLU A 20 1.62 17.97 -14.49
N GLN A 21 1.28 18.83 -13.55
CA GLN A 21 0.26 18.52 -12.53
C GLN A 21 -1.08 18.07 -13.11
N ASN A 22 -1.53 18.66 -14.21
CA ASN A 22 -2.79 18.32 -14.89
C ASN A 22 -2.74 16.97 -15.63
N LEU A 23 -1.54 16.43 -15.87
CA LEU A 23 -1.33 15.14 -16.51
C LEU A 23 -1.16 14.00 -15.50
N ILE A 24 -1.13 14.29 -14.19
CA ILE A 24 -1.06 13.27 -13.14
C ILE A 24 -2.45 12.67 -12.95
N THR A 25 -2.76 11.71 -13.81
CA THR A 25 -3.99 10.89 -13.73
C THR A 25 -3.63 9.45 -13.41
N ARG A 26 -4.62 8.67 -12.95
CA ARG A 26 -4.41 7.25 -12.68
C ARG A 26 -3.82 6.53 -13.89
N ASP A 27 -4.37 6.77 -15.06
CA ASP A 27 -4.03 6.02 -16.27
C ASP A 27 -2.69 6.46 -16.87
N ASN A 28 -2.35 7.75 -16.88
CA ASN A 28 -1.08 8.23 -17.40
C ASN A 28 0.12 7.71 -16.58
N VAL A 29 0.02 7.71 -15.24
CA VAL A 29 1.10 7.18 -14.41
C VAL A 29 1.10 5.65 -14.41
N LEU A 30 -0.07 5.01 -14.52
CA LEU A 30 -0.17 3.56 -14.73
C LEU A 30 0.52 3.11 -16.02
N GLU A 31 0.38 3.86 -17.10
CA GLU A 31 1.07 3.58 -18.37
C GLU A 31 2.58 3.61 -18.19
N LEU A 32 3.12 4.66 -17.53
CA LEU A 32 4.54 4.72 -17.19
C LEU A 32 4.98 3.51 -16.34
N CYS A 33 4.28 3.24 -15.24
CA CYS A 33 4.61 2.15 -14.33
C CYS A 33 4.57 0.78 -15.02
N SER A 34 3.60 0.58 -15.92
CA SER A 34 3.42 -0.67 -16.65
C SER A 34 4.44 -0.87 -17.78
N GLY A 35 4.96 0.21 -18.34
CA GLY A 35 5.95 0.21 -19.43
C GLY A 35 7.40 -0.03 -18.98
N VAL A 36 7.66 0.00 -17.67
CA VAL A 36 9.01 -0.13 -17.12
C VAL A 36 9.14 -1.31 -16.17
N GLN A 37 10.37 -1.76 -15.99
CA GLN A 37 10.80 -2.64 -14.92
C GLN A 37 11.92 -1.93 -14.15
N ILE A 38 11.71 -1.72 -12.85
CA ILE A 38 12.74 -1.10 -12.01
C ILE A 38 13.82 -2.15 -11.73
N ARG A 39 15.08 -1.79 -11.96
CA ARG A 39 16.24 -2.65 -11.67
C ARG A 39 16.35 -2.85 -10.16
N ASP A 40 16.23 -4.09 -9.72
CA ASP A 40 16.15 -4.46 -8.31
C ASP A 40 17.34 -3.92 -7.49
N SER A 41 18.58 -4.04 -8.00
CA SER A 41 19.77 -3.52 -7.34
C SER A 41 19.79 -2.00 -7.14
N SER A 42 19.00 -1.23 -7.89
CA SER A 42 18.88 0.22 -7.69
C SER A 42 18.04 0.58 -6.45
N LEU A 43 17.33 -0.38 -5.89
CA LEU A 43 16.53 -0.21 -4.68
C LEU A 43 17.30 -0.57 -3.40
N ASP A 44 18.45 -1.26 -3.49
CA ASP A 44 19.21 -1.73 -2.31
C ASP A 44 19.49 -0.66 -1.25
N PRO A 45 19.78 0.62 -1.60
CA PRO A 45 19.95 1.68 -0.62
C PRO A 45 18.70 2.03 0.19
N TYR A 46 17.53 1.59 -0.28
CA TYR A 46 16.22 1.93 0.29
C TYR A 46 15.48 0.71 0.83
N ILE A 47 16.17 -0.40 1.07
CA ILE A 47 15.58 -1.64 1.59
C ILE A 47 16.01 -1.83 3.02
N PHE A 48 15.09 -1.56 3.94
CA PHE A 48 15.26 -1.77 5.36
C PHE A 48 14.08 -2.57 5.89
N PHE A 49 14.34 -3.59 6.66
CA PHE A 49 13.33 -4.42 7.32
C PHE A 49 13.37 -4.20 8.83
N ASP A 50 12.22 -4.32 9.46
CA ASP A 50 12.08 -4.37 10.91
C ASP A 50 11.32 -5.66 11.29
N ASP A 51 11.66 -6.27 12.41
CA ASP A 51 11.06 -7.55 12.80
C ASP A 51 9.64 -7.39 13.37
N LYS A 52 9.29 -6.19 13.83
CA LYS A 52 7.98 -5.91 14.44
C LYS A 52 6.96 -5.37 13.44
N PHE A 53 7.41 -4.52 12.52
CA PHE A 53 6.51 -3.76 11.64
C PHE A 53 7.04 -3.73 10.21
N TYR A 54 6.15 -3.67 9.22
CA TYR A 54 6.55 -3.29 7.88
C TYR A 54 7.15 -1.89 7.88
N THR A 55 8.11 -1.64 7.04
CA THR A 55 8.82 -0.36 7.01
C THR A 55 8.43 0.46 5.78
N ARG A 56 8.30 1.77 5.96
CA ARG A 56 8.14 2.75 4.89
C ARG A 56 9.47 3.49 4.70
N ASN A 57 10.09 3.34 3.53
CA ASN A 57 11.42 3.85 3.26
C ASN A 57 11.36 4.85 2.12
N LEU A 58 11.43 6.14 2.45
CA LEU A 58 11.30 7.23 1.50
C LEU A 58 12.48 7.28 0.54
N ILE A 59 12.19 7.28 -0.76
CA ILE A 59 13.17 7.43 -1.84
C ILE A 59 13.18 8.86 -2.37
N TYR A 60 11.98 9.38 -2.66
CA TYR A 60 11.79 10.69 -3.26
C TYR A 60 10.50 11.33 -2.77
N ARG A 61 10.53 12.66 -2.60
CA ARG A 61 9.35 13.44 -2.24
C ARG A 61 9.48 14.86 -2.76
N ASP A 62 8.44 15.32 -3.45
CA ASP A 62 8.25 16.73 -3.83
C ASP A 62 6.78 17.13 -3.62
N ALA A 63 6.35 18.24 -4.22
CA ALA A 63 4.97 18.70 -4.11
C ALA A 63 3.96 17.81 -4.89
N LEU A 64 4.42 17.04 -5.86
CA LEU A 64 3.57 16.27 -6.79
C LEU A 64 3.61 14.77 -6.55
N PHE A 65 4.76 14.23 -6.12
CA PHE A 65 4.95 12.81 -5.93
C PHE A 65 5.65 12.47 -4.62
N GLU A 66 5.33 11.31 -4.10
CA GLU A 66 6.07 10.61 -3.08
C GLU A 66 6.33 9.19 -3.55
N VAL A 67 7.59 8.76 -3.50
CA VAL A 67 8.03 7.42 -3.90
C VAL A 67 8.76 6.76 -2.74
N MET A 68 8.38 5.54 -2.42
CA MET A 68 9.01 4.77 -1.33
C MET A 68 9.05 3.28 -1.64
N THR A 69 9.96 2.58 -0.99
CA THR A 69 9.81 1.13 -0.80
C THR A 69 9.06 0.87 0.49
N ILE A 70 8.21 -0.14 0.45
CA ILE A 70 7.66 -0.76 1.66
C ILE A 70 8.23 -2.17 1.73
N CYS A 71 8.85 -2.50 2.88
CA CYS A 71 9.48 -3.79 3.11
C CYS A 71 8.70 -4.57 4.17
N TRP A 72 8.47 -5.84 3.90
CA TRP A 72 7.56 -6.71 4.64
C TRP A 72 8.25 -7.98 5.08
N GLN A 73 8.27 -8.26 6.37
CA GLN A 73 8.55 -9.60 6.88
C GLN A 73 7.30 -10.48 6.72
N PRO A 74 7.45 -11.82 6.70
CA PRO A 74 6.31 -12.72 6.75
C PRO A 74 5.37 -12.43 7.93
N GLY A 75 4.06 -12.38 7.69
CA GLY A 75 3.03 -12.08 8.68
C GLY A 75 2.75 -10.60 8.91
N GLN A 76 3.53 -9.69 8.34
CA GLN A 76 3.29 -8.26 8.48
C GLN A 76 2.18 -7.77 7.55
N GLN A 77 1.37 -6.82 8.04
CA GLN A 77 0.21 -6.31 7.33
C GLN A 77 -0.05 -4.83 7.64
N THR A 78 -0.79 -4.16 6.77
CA THR A 78 -1.34 -2.83 7.08
C THR A 78 -2.64 -2.94 7.87
N ALA A 79 -3.08 -1.84 8.47
CA ALA A 79 -4.50 -1.69 8.78
C ALA A 79 -5.32 -1.69 7.48
N VAL A 80 -6.61 -1.94 7.56
CA VAL A 80 -7.55 -1.54 6.50
C VAL A 80 -7.55 -0.03 6.43
N HIS A 81 -7.31 0.58 5.26
CA HIS A 81 -7.09 2.03 5.18
C HIS A 81 -7.47 2.64 3.83
N THR A 82 -7.61 3.97 3.83
CA THR A 82 -7.75 4.82 2.64
C THR A 82 -6.41 5.47 2.27
N HIS A 83 -6.41 6.24 1.17
CA HIS A 83 -5.24 6.97 0.68
C HIS A 83 -5.34 8.48 0.87
N ASN A 84 -6.21 8.96 1.76
CA ASN A 84 -6.38 10.38 2.07
C ASN A 84 -6.58 11.27 0.83
N GLY A 85 -7.34 10.80 -0.16
CA GLY A 85 -7.60 11.53 -1.40
C GLY A 85 -6.45 11.53 -2.40
N GLN A 86 -5.39 10.71 -2.19
CA GLN A 86 -4.29 10.55 -3.13
C GLN A 86 -4.49 9.34 -4.04
N LEU A 87 -3.99 9.45 -5.28
CA LEU A 87 -3.80 8.26 -6.13
C LEU A 87 -2.55 7.50 -5.64
N CYS A 88 -2.60 6.19 -5.74
CA CYS A 88 -1.45 5.35 -5.45
C CYS A 88 -1.26 4.31 -6.56
N TRP A 89 0.00 4.02 -6.87
CA TRP A 89 0.42 2.92 -7.74
C TRP A 89 1.41 2.07 -6.98
N MET A 90 1.21 0.75 -7.03
CA MET A 90 2.08 -0.21 -6.36
C MET A 90 2.67 -1.20 -7.36
N ILE A 91 3.99 -1.37 -7.30
CA ILE A 91 4.75 -2.34 -8.08
C ILE A 91 5.41 -3.30 -7.09
N THR A 92 5.13 -4.60 -7.20
CA THR A 92 5.81 -5.61 -6.40
C THR A 92 7.19 -5.91 -7.02
N GLN A 93 8.24 -5.78 -6.20
CA GLN A 93 9.63 -5.95 -6.62
C GLN A 93 10.24 -7.26 -6.14
N ARG A 94 9.87 -7.73 -4.94
CA ARG A 94 10.31 -9.00 -4.35
C ARG A 94 9.13 -9.66 -3.62
N GLY A 95 9.06 -10.98 -3.69
CA GLY A 95 8.03 -11.77 -3.00
C GLY A 95 6.64 -11.58 -3.59
N THR A 96 5.64 -11.88 -2.77
CA THR A 96 4.23 -11.79 -3.11
C THR A 96 3.48 -11.17 -1.94
N LEU A 97 2.57 -10.26 -2.24
CA LEU A 97 1.67 -9.65 -1.27
C LEU A 97 0.23 -10.01 -1.61
N SER A 98 -0.61 -10.19 -0.60
CA SER A 98 -2.05 -10.20 -0.79
C SER A 98 -2.62 -8.82 -0.56
N VAL A 99 -3.56 -8.43 -1.41
CA VAL A 99 -4.31 -7.18 -1.33
C VAL A 99 -5.78 -7.51 -1.21
N VAL A 100 -6.39 -7.10 -0.10
CA VAL A 100 -7.81 -7.28 0.17
C VAL A 100 -8.51 -5.94 0.03
N ASP A 101 -9.52 -5.87 -0.82
CA ASP A 101 -10.34 -4.68 -1.02
C ASP A 101 -11.62 -4.76 -0.20
N TYR A 102 -12.06 -3.59 0.24
CA TYR A 102 -13.28 -3.40 1.02
C TYR A 102 -14.17 -2.34 0.40
N LYS A 103 -15.48 -2.57 0.50
CA LYS A 103 -16.50 -1.60 0.13
C LYS A 103 -17.06 -0.93 1.38
N TRP A 104 -17.13 0.40 1.36
CA TRP A 104 -17.83 1.15 2.38
C TRP A 104 -19.34 0.92 2.28
N LEU A 105 -19.98 0.53 3.39
CA LEU A 105 -21.41 0.33 3.48
C LEU A 105 -22.10 1.41 4.32
N GLY A 106 -21.37 2.13 5.16
CA GLY A 106 -21.90 3.20 5.99
C GLY A 106 -21.42 3.16 7.43
N CYS A 107 -21.97 4.04 8.24
CA CYS A 107 -21.78 4.14 9.69
C CYS A 107 -23.11 4.62 10.32
N ASP A 108 -23.11 4.93 11.61
CA ASP A 108 -24.32 5.41 12.31
C ASP A 108 -24.75 6.82 11.90
N HIS A 109 -23.94 7.55 11.15
CA HIS A 109 -24.28 8.86 10.63
C HIS A 109 -25.09 8.73 9.34
N PRO A 110 -26.39 9.08 9.34
CA PRO A 110 -27.23 8.95 8.13
C PRO A 110 -26.71 9.73 6.93
N GLU A 111 -26.06 10.87 7.17
CA GLU A 111 -25.44 11.71 6.15
C GLU A 111 -24.23 11.07 5.48
N HIS A 112 -23.64 10.05 6.10
CA HIS A 112 -22.50 9.31 5.58
C HIS A 112 -22.89 8.04 4.80
N GLN A 113 -24.18 7.71 4.77
CA GLN A 113 -24.66 6.58 3.99
C GLN A 113 -24.54 6.89 2.49
N ASN A 114 -23.93 5.98 1.75
CA ASN A 114 -23.69 6.11 0.31
C ASN A 114 -22.71 7.22 -0.11
N VAL A 115 -22.02 7.86 0.80
CA VAL A 115 -20.96 8.82 0.46
C VAL A 115 -19.67 8.05 0.19
N VAL A 116 -19.26 8.05 -1.08
CA VAL A 116 -17.99 7.43 -1.49
C VAL A 116 -16.83 8.31 -1.04
N GLY A 117 -15.84 7.68 -0.43
CA GLY A 117 -14.61 8.35 -0.06
C GLY A 117 -14.71 9.30 1.13
N LEU A 118 -15.73 9.14 1.93
CA LEU A 118 -15.85 9.91 3.14
C LEU A 118 -14.71 9.60 4.09
N ASP A 119 -14.00 10.66 4.47
CA ASP A 119 -13.04 10.62 5.54
C ASP A 119 -13.81 10.69 6.86
N CYS A 120 -14.26 9.56 7.37
CA CYS A 120 -15.04 9.47 8.58
C CYS A 120 -14.17 9.76 9.80
N LEU A 121 -13.76 11.03 9.97
CA LEU A 121 -12.84 11.51 10.98
C LEU A 121 -13.43 11.64 12.37
N ALA A 122 -14.75 11.69 12.45
CA ALA A 122 -15.43 12.12 13.67
C ALA A 122 -15.64 11.00 14.69
N GLY A 123 -14.80 9.95 14.68
CA GLY A 123 -14.98 8.86 15.64
C GLY A 123 -16.34 8.20 15.49
N SER A 124 -16.79 7.98 14.25
CA SER A 124 -18.01 7.24 14.02
C SER A 124 -17.77 5.80 14.44
N ASP A 125 -18.53 5.41 15.43
CA ASP A 125 -18.68 4.03 15.82
C ASP A 125 -19.62 3.32 14.83
N HIS A 126 -19.55 1.99 14.80
CA HIS A 126 -20.40 1.14 13.97
C HIS A 126 -20.20 1.29 12.45
N ILE A 127 -18.96 1.50 12.05
CA ILE A 127 -18.62 1.44 10.63
C ILE A 127 -18.89 0.04 10.08
N LYS A 128 -19.33 0.00 8.82
CA LYS A 128 -19.59 -1.25 8.10
C LYS A 128 -18.81 -1.26 6.81
N LEU A 129 -17.93 -2.25 6.70
CA LEU A 129 -17.19 -2.56 5.49
C LEU A 129 -17.53 -3.98 5.04
N ASP A 130 -17.59 -4.18 3.74
CA ASP A 130 -17.75 -5.49 3.12
C ASP A 130 -16.47 -5.86 2.37
N ARG A 131 -15.94 -7.05 2.62
CA ARG A 131 -14.78 -7.58 1.90
C ARG A 131 -15.22 -7.98 0.49
N THR A 132 -14.64 -7.38 -0.53
CA THR A 132 -15.08 -7.55 -1.92
C THR A 132 -14.17 -8.43 -2.75
N SER A 133 -12.86 -8.34 -2.55
CA SER A 133 -11.90 -9.10 -3.34
C SER A 133 -10.62 -9.37 -2.56
N GLU A 134 -9.87 -10.37 -3.03
CA GLU A 134 -8.48 -10.60 -2.66
C GLU A 134 -7.68 -10.88 -3.93
N THR A 135 -6.56 -10.17 -4.08
CA THR A 135 -5.70 -10.26 -5.25
C THR A 135 -4.25 -10.46 -4.82
N ALA A 136 -3.57 -11.41 -5.45
CA ALA A 136 -2.13 -11.59 -5.27
C ALA A 136 -1.35 -10.57 -6.12
N ALA A 137 -0.47 -9.82 -5.47
CA ALA A 137 0.46 -8.89 -6.09
C ALA A 137 1.85 -9.52 -6.10
N CYS A 138 2.32 -9.97 -7.25
CA CYS A 138 3.60 -10.64 -7.42
C CYS A 138 4.55 -9.89 -8.36
N VAL A 139 5.81 -10.28 -8.35
CA VAL A 139 6.84 -9.75 -9.25
C VAL A 139 6.44 -9.99 -10.70
N GLY A 140 6.52 -8.95 -11.53
CA GLY A 140 6.11 -9.02 -12.95
C GLY A 140 4.61 -8.99 -13.17
N GLY A 141 3.80 -9.06 -12.13
CA GLY A 141 2.35 -8.92 -12.19
C GLY A 141 1.89 -7.51 -12.59
N PRO A 142 0.57 -7.26 -12.60
CA PRO A 142 0.02 -5.95 -12.90
C PRO A 142 0.41 -4.93 -11.83
N VAL A 143 0.52 -3.67 -12.25
CA VAL A 143 0.63 -2.55 -11.31
C VAL A 143 -0.75 -2.37 -10.66
N LEU A 144 -0.78 -2.41 -9.33
CA LEU A 144 -2.02 -2.16 -8.61
C LEU A 144 -2.20 -0.66 -8.40
N THR A 145 -3.44 -0.21 -8.44
CA THR A 145 -3.78 1.21 -8.31
C THR A 145 -4.81 1.41 -7.21
N ALA A 146 -4.65 2.48 -6.45
CA ALA A 146 -5.68 2.96 -5.55
C ALA A 146 -6.26 4.28 -6.06
N ASP A 147 -7.56 4.35 -6.09
CA ASP A 147 -8.29 5.58 -6.40
C ASP A 147 -8.30 6.52 -5.18
N LYS A 148 -8.43 7.81 -5.46
CA LYS A 148 -8.35 8.88 -4.45
C LYS A 148 -9.29 8.67 -3.25
N LEU A 149 -10.51 8.25 -3.52
CA LEU A 149 -11.60 8.29 -2.54
C LEU A 149 -12.30 6.93 -2.36
N GLN A 150 -12.18 6.03 -3.30
CA GLN A 150 -12.99 4.80 -3.33
C GLN A 150 -12.26 3.58 -2.80
N THR A 151 -10.93 3.58 -2.85
CA THR A 151 -10.16 2.40 -2.46
C THR A 151 -9.98 2.35 -0.95
N ILE A 152 -10.57 1.34 -0.34
CA ILE A 152 -10.30 0.91 1.03
C ILE A 152 -9.69 -0.47 0.92
N HIS A 153 -8.47 -0.65 1.39
CA HIS A 153 -7.81 -1.92 1.26
C HIS A 153 -6.88 -2.25 2.44
N GLN A 154 -6.46 -3.49 2.48
CA GLN A 154 -5.42 -4.02 3.36
C GLN A 154 -4.39 -4.77 2.52
N LEU A 155 -3.11 -4.60 2.85
CA LEU A 155 -2.01 -5.37 2.28
C LEU A 155 -1.40 -6.24 3.37
N PHE A 156 -1.00 -7.45 3.01
CA PHE A 156 -0.26 -8.32 3.92
C PHE A 156 0.73 -9.22 3.18
N ASN A 157 1.82 -9.55 3.86
CA ASN A 157 2.74 -10.58 3.45
C ASN A 157 2.39 -11.87 4.21
N CYS A 158 1.90 -12.89 3.49
CA CYS A 158 1.47 -14.12 4.11
C CYS A 158 2.60 -14.80 4.89
N SER A 159 2.34 -15.21 6.13
CA SER A 159 3.33 -15.87 6.98
C SER A 159 3.75 -17.25 6.46
N GLU A 160 2.88 -17.90 5.69
CA GLU A 160 3.12 -19.23 5.14
C GLU A 160 4.19 -19.26 4.05
N THR A 161 4.35 -18.15 3.31
CA THR A 161 5.37 -18.04 2.27
C THR A 161 6.78 -18.05 2.84
N LYS A 162 6.96 -17.64 4.10
CA LYS A 162 8.26 -17.42 4.77
C LYS A 162 9.22 -16.50 4.01
N GLU A 163 8.74 -15.81 2.99
CA GLU A 163 9.52 -14.93 2.13
C GLU A 163 9.28 -13.47 2.50
N ARG A 164 10.35 -12.69 2.46
CA ARG A 164 10.26 -11.23 2.54
C ARG A 164 9.70 -10.67 1.25
N ALA A 165 8.89 -9.63 1.36
CA ALA A 165 8.41 -8.91 0.19
C ALA A 165 8.89 -7.45 0.20
N VAL A 166 8.99 -6.87 -1.01
CA VAL A 166 9.31 -5.46 -1.23
C VAL A 166 8.39 -4.94 -2.32
N SER A 167 7.72 -3.84 -2.03
CA SER A 167 6.89 -3.12 -2.99
C SER A 167 7.34 -1.68 -3.13
N VAL A 168 7.26 -1.12 -4.34
CA VAL A 168 7.45 0.31 -4.62
C VAL A 168 6.09 0.95 -4.69
N HIS A 169 5.88 1.98 -3.88
CA HIS A 169 4.66 2.77 -3.83
C HIS A 169 4.93 4.18 -4.35
N ILE A 170 4.04 4.64 -5.22
CA ILE A 170 4.04 5.99 -5.78
C ILE A 170 2.72 6.64 -5.40
N TYR A 171 2.76 7.80 -4.75
CA TYR A 171 1.57 8.57 -4.42
C TYR A 171 1.53 9.86 -5.22
N SER A 172 0.33 10.26 -5.67
CA SER A 172 0.10 11.57 -6.29
C SER A 172 -0.08 12.64 -5.22
N ARG A 173 0.99 13.27 -4.83
CA ARG A 173 1.28 14.10 -3.66
C ARG A 173 1.63 13.25 -2.43
N PRO A 174 2.45 13.82 -1.56
CA PRO A 174 2.81 13.20 -0.29
C PRO A 174 1.60 12.83 0.57
N ILE A 175 1.69 11.69 1.24
CA ILE A 175 0.66 11.19 2.15
C ILE A 175 1.20 11.13 3.58
N ASP A 176 0.78 12.06 4.42
CA ASP A 176 1.23 12.16 5.81
C ASP A 176 0.27 11.48 6.80
N SER A 177 -0.93 11.18 6.37
CA SER A 177 -1.93 10.47 7.17
C SER A 177 -2.92 9.72 6.30
N CYS A 178 -3.60 8.75 6.88
CA CYS A 178 -4.72 8.06 6.24
C CYS A 178 -5.83 7.78 7.27
N VAL A 179 -7.02 7.45 6.81
CA VAL A 179 -8.05 6.86 7.67
C VAL A 179 -7.80 5.36 7.72
N ALA A 180 -7.69 4.84 8.93
CA ALA A 180 -7.59 3.44 9.24
C ALA A 180 -8.89 2.94 9.89
N PHE A 181 -9.22 1.69 9.65
CA PHE A 181 -10.43 1.04 10.12
C PHE A 181 -10.09 -0.13 11.02
N ASP A 182 -10.64 -0.11 12.23
CA ASP A 182 -10.65 -1.25 13.15
C ASP A 182 -11.97 -2.00 12.96
N LEU A 183 -11.90 -3.14 12.30
CA LEU A 183 -13.09 -3.92 11.94
C LEU A 183 -13.72 -4.60 13.17
N GLU A 184 -12.95 -4.92 14.20
CA GLU A 184 -13.45 -5.56 15.41
C GLU A 184 -14.21 -4.56 16.27
N LYS A 185 -13.64 -3.37 16.43
CA LYS A 185 -14.28 -2.28 17.19
C LYS A 185 -15.28 -1.49 16.36
N GLN A 186 -15.39 -1.80 15.07
CA GLN A 186 -16.23 -1.07 14.13
C GLN A 186 -15.99 0.45 14.15
N HIS A 187 -14.73 0.83 14.28
CA HIS A 187 -14.29 2.20 14.49
C HIS A 187 -13.30 2.64 13.41
N CYS A 188 -13.31 3.91 13.03
CA CYS A 188 -12.27 4.50 12.18
C CYS A 188 -11.51 5.61 12.91
N TYR A 189 -10.26 5.75 12.57
CA TYR A 189 -9.38 6.76 13.15
C TYR A 189 -8.36 7.28 12.14
N ARG A 190 -7.88 8.50 12.37
CA ARG A 190 -6.79 9.04 11.56
C ARG A 190 -5.46 8.52 12.07
N ARG A 191 -4.71 7.89 11.18
CA ARG A 191 -3.38 7.39 11.43
C ARG A 191 -2.35 8.31 10.78
N GLN A 192 -1.38 8.79 11.56
CA GLN A 192 -0.19 9.45 11.04
C GLN A 192 0.75 8.41 10.41
N LEU A 193 1.42 8.81 9.35
CA LEU A 193 2.30 7.94 8.58
C LEU A 193 3.73 8.47 8.67
N ASP A 194 4.61 7.67 9.29
CA ASP A 194 6.02 7.98 9.45
C ASP A 194 6.89 7.17 8.47
N TYR A 195 8.14 7.57 8.32
CA TYR A 195 9.14 6.82 7.60
C TYR A 195 10.07 6.08 8.58
N PHE A 196 10.47 4.88 8.20
CA PHE A 196 11.53 4.14 8.87
C PHE A 196 12.91 4.65 8.41
N SER A 197 13.02 5.00 7.14
CA SER A 197 14.21 5.60 6.56
C SER A 197 13.84 6.69 5.56
N GLN A 198 14.73 7.68 5.40
CA GLN A 198 14.59 8.72 4.40
C GLN A 198 15.86 8.84 3.58
N TYR A 199 15.72 8.81 2.25
CA TYR A 199 16.83 8.96 1.31
C TYR A 199 18.00 8.02 1.57
N GLY A 200 17.68 6.75 1.91
CA GLY A 200 18.65 5.71 2.21
C GLY A 200 19.28 5.78 3.60
N LYS A 201 18.75 6.60 4.50
CA LYS A 201 19.25 6.72 5.88
C LYS A 201 18.15 6.37 6.86
N PRO A 202 18.33 5.37 7.74
CA PRO A 202 17.38 5.08 8.81
C PRO A 202 17.20 6.29 9.72
N GLU A 203 15.93 6.59 10.05
CA GLU A 203 15.61 7.58 11.06
C GLU A 203 15.97 7.00 12.43
N ARG A 204 16.82 7.71 13.20
CA ARG A 204 17.03 7.38 14.61
C ARG A 204 15.80 7.78 15.38
N LYS A 205 14.98 6.82 15.74
CA LYS A 205 13.86 7.04 16.66
C LYS A 205 14.38 7.00 18.10
N ASP A 206 14.88 8.10 18.60
CA ASP A 206 15.16 8.28 20.03
C ASP A 206 13.86 8.50 20.84
N THR A 207 12.73 8.64 20.17
CA THR A 207 11.40 8.71 20.77
C THR A 207 10.64 7.44 20.39
N PRO A 208 10.02 6.73 21.36
CA PRO A 208 9.15 5.63 20.98
C PRO A 208 8.08 6.21 20.05
N ALA A 209 8.00 5.67 18.83
CA ALA A 209 6.87 5.95 17.98
C ALA A 209 5.61 5.82 18.83
N VAL A 210 4.67 6.76 18.67
CA VAL A 210 3.34 6.57 19.24
C VAL A 210 2.97 5.13 18.95
N PRO A 211 2.72 4.30 19.98
CA PRO A 211 2.57 2.87 19.74
C PRO A 211 1.56 2.72 18.64
N TYR A 212 1.92 2.00 17.60
CA TYR A 212 0.94 1.47 16.66
C TYR A 212 -0.12 0.87 17.56
N ALA A 213 -1.28 1.50 17.67
CA ALA A 213 -2.28 1.14 18.65
C ALA A 213 -2.46 -0.36 18.60
N ASN A 214 -1.99 -1.00 19.62
CA ASN A 214 -2.05 -2.40 19.99
C ASN A 214 -2.66 -3.35 18.95
N TRP A 215 -1.87 -3.75 17.98
CA TRP A 215 -2.16 -4.90 17.11
C TRP A 215 -2.03 -6.23 17.82
N GLU A 216 -1.29 -6.25 18.97
CA GLU A 216 -0.87 -7.47 19.66
C GLU A 216 -2.02 -8.21 20.33
N GLU A 217 -3.25 -7.67 20.30
CA GLU A 217 -4.42 -8.27 20.96
C GLU A 217 -5.55 -8.67 20.01
N SER A 218 -5.37 -8.63 18.71
CA SER A 218 -6.34 -9.28 17.81
C SER A 218 -6.03 -10.77 17.73
N PRO A 219 -6.84 -11.66 18.35
CA PRO A 219 -6.65 -13.08 18.22
C PRO A 219 -6.87 -13.46 16.75
N GLY A 220 -5.82 -13.99 16.17
CA GLY A 220 -5.71 -14.62 14.88
C GLY A 220 -6.94 -14.75 14.00
N MET A 221 -7.17 -13.83 13.10
CA MET A 221 -7.74 -14.21 11.82
C MET A 221 -6.60 -14.85 11.02
N SER A 222 -6.50 -16.18 11.11
CA SER A 222 -5.73 -16.97 10.16
C SER A 222 -6.40 -16.78 8.79
N VAL A 223 -5.86 -15.88 7.98
CA VAL A 223 -6.26 -15.78 6.59
C VAL A 223 -5.61 -16.97 5.90
N GLU A 224 -6.39 -18.00 5.63
CA GLU A 224 -5.95 -19.13 4.80
C GLU A 224 -5.63 -18.59 3.41
N CYS A 225 -4.36 -18.65 3.03
CA CYS A 225 -3.95 -18.39 1.65
C CYS A 225 -4.52 -19.51 0.78
N LYS A 226 -5.58 -19.23 0.04
CA LYS A 226 -6.09 -20.18 -0.95
C LYS A 226 -5.07 -20.28 -2.08
N GLU A 227 -4.45 -21.44 -2.21
CA GLU A 227 -3.70 -21.80 -3.41
C GLU A 227 -4.66 -21.76 -4.61
N ASN A 228 -4.43 -20.84 -5.51
CA ASN A 228 -5.01 -20.91 -6.86
C ASN A 228 -4.32 -22.07 -7.58
N SER A 229 -4.87 -23.26 -7.48
CA SER A 229 -4.52 -24.36 -8.36
C SER A 229 -4.83 -23.95 -9.79
N VAL A 230 -3.79 -23.66 -10.55
CA VAL A 230 -3.86 -23.59 -12.03
C VAL A 230 -4.27 -24.98 -12.48
N ALA A 231 -5.54 -25.13 -12.87
CA ALA A 231 -5.99 -26.33 -13.53
C ALA A 231 -5.26 -26.43 -14.88
N GLU A 232 -4.30 -27.33 -14.96
CA GLU A 232 -3.80 -27.82 -16.25
C GLU A 232 -4.99 -28.48 -16.95
N SER A 233 -5.50 -27.85 -17.98
CA SER A 233 -6.40 -28.49 -18.94
C SER A 233 -5.54 -29.20 -19.98
N ASP A 234 -5.31 -30.48 -19.74
CA ASP A 234 -5.02 -31.44 -20.83
C ASP A 234 -6.25 -31.52 -21.74
N GLN A 235 -6.09 -31.07 -22.99
CA GLN A 235 -6.49 -31.75 -24.23
C GLN A 235 -6.21 -30.83 -25.42
#